data_53f88f4132ce4cecb670b69d4eedab5d
#
_entry.id   53f88f4132ce4cecb670b69d4eedab5d
#
_cell.length_a   1.000
_cell.length_b   1.000
_cell.length_c   1.000
_cell.angle_alpha   90.00
_cell.angle_beta   90.00
_cell.angle_gamma   90.00
#
_symmetry.space_group_name_H-M   'P 1'
#
loop_
_entity.id
_entity.type
_entity.pdbx_description
1 polymer ?
#
loop_
_entity_poly.entity_id
_entity_poly.type
_entity_poly.pdbx_seq_one_letter_code
_entity_poly.pdbx_strand_id
1 'polypeptide(L)'
;MPEPRASRPHMPGYGIQGPDQGRGLLPWAWAEERLTASRNYWVSSLWPDGRPHSMPVWGVWDGQALWFSSGRRSRKVRNLAGDPRCPRR
;
A
#
# COMPACT_ATOMS: atom_id res chain seq x y z
N MET A 1 16.96 3.41 6.87
CA MET A 1 15.60 4.00 6.89
C MET A 1 14.87 3.51 8.14
N PRO A 2 14.16 4.37 8.85
CA PRO A 2 13.40 3.92 10.01
C PRO A 2 12.27 2.98 9.59
N GLU A 3 11.95 2.04 10.48
CA GLU A 3 10.81 1.16 10.27
C GLU A 3 9.50 1.96 10.20
N PRO A 4 8.59 1.56 9.33
CA PRO A 4 7.24 2.09 9.37
C PRO A 4 6.56 1.76 10.69
N ARG A 5 5.77 2.69 11.19
CA ARG A 5 4.98 2.49 12.39
C ARG A 5 3.70 1.73 12.05
N ALA A 6 3.46 0.65 12.77
CA ALA A 6 2.23 -0.12 12.62
C ALA A 6 1.14 0.41 13.55
N SER A 7 -0.08 0.45 13.07
CA SER A 7 -1.24 0.82 13.86
C SER A 7 -2.48 0.10 13.32
N ARG A 8 -3.52 0.03 14.14
CA ARG A 8 -4.81 -0.47 13.69
C ARG A 8 -5.54 0.62 12.92
N PRO A 9 -6.44 0.24 12.01
CA PRO A 9 -7.31 1.22 11.38
C PRO A 9 -8.25 1.84 12.42
N HIS A 10 -8.60 3.10 12.22
CA HIS A 10 -9.60 3.77 13.05
C HIS A 10 -10.99 3.34 12.59
N MET A 11 -11.60 2.45 13.34
CA MET A 11 -12.90 1.87 13.00
C MET A 11 -13.81 1.84 14.23
N PRO A 12 -14.31 2.99 14.66
CA PRO A 12 -15.21 3.05 15.83
C PRO A 12 -16.49 2.27 15.54
N GLY A 13 -17.02 1.60 16.56
CA GLY A 13 -18.24 0.82 16.43
C GLY A 13 -18.06 -0.63 15.99
N TYR A 14 -16.82 -1.04 15.66
CA TYR A 14 -16.55 -2.42 15.26
C TYR A 14 -15.95 -3.28 16.38
N GLY A 15 -15.87 -2.74 17.59
CA GLY A 15 -15.38 -3.50 18.74
C GLY A 15 -13.89 -3.74 18.74
N ILE A 16 -13.12 -3.06 17.89
CA ILE A 16 -11.66 -3.17 17.87
C ILE A 16 -11.02 -2.04 18.67
N GLN A 17 -9.80 -2.30 19.14
CA GLN A 17 -9.04 -1.32 19.89
C GLN A 17 -8.61 -0.16 18.99
N GLY A 18 -8.33 0.99 19.61
CA GLY A 18 -7.85 2.15 18.88
C GLY A 18 -6.48 1.92 18.24
N PRO A 19 -6.06 2.84 17.34
CA PRO A 19 -4.85 2.64 16.55
C PRO A 19 -3.59 2.34 17.35
N ASP A 20 -3.45 2.91 18.53
CA ASP A 20 -2.26 2.78 19.37
C ASP A 20 -2.50 1.95 20.63
N GLN A 21 -3.60 1.23 20.72
CA GLN A 21 -3.99 0.49 21.90
C GLN A 21 -3.84 -1.02 21.71
N GLY A 22 -3.59 -1.71 22.83
CA GLY A 22 -3.64 -3.16 22.87
C GLY A 22 -2.43 -3.84 22.27
N ARG A 23 -2.58 -5.17 22.11
CA ARG A 23 -1.54 -6.06 21.59
C ARG A 23 -1.99 -6.68 20.27
N GLY A 24 -1.10 -7.39 19.62
CA GLY A 24 -1.44 -8.17 18.44
C GLY A 24 -1.20 -7.46 17.12
N LEU A 25 -0.51 -6.32 17.13
CA LEU A 25 0.00 -5.74 15.89
C LEU A 25 1.12 -6.62 15.34
N LEU A 26 1.09 -6.87 14.04
CA LEU A 26 2.16 -7.61 13.39
C LEU A 26 3.41 -6.74 13.30
N PRO A 27 4.60 -7.33 13.49
CA PRO A 27 5.84 -6.57 13.32
C PRO A 27 6.06 -6.22 11.84
N TRP A 28 6.83 -5.16 11.58
CA TRP A 28 7.18 -4.78 10.22
C TRP A 28 7.86 -5.91 9.46
N ALA A 29 8.66 -6.73 10.14
CA ALA A 29 9.32 -7.88 9.53
C ALA A 29 8.31 -8.85 8.88
N TRP A 30 7.11 -8.99 9.43
CA TRP A 30 6.06 -9.82 8.83
C TRP A 30 5.66 -9.30 7.45
N ALA A 31 5.45 -7.97 7.34
CA ALA A 31 5.11 -7.34 6.07
C ALA A 31 6.29 -7.41 5.10
N GLU A 32 7.50 -7.17 5.57
CA GLU A 32 8.70 -7.18 4.74
C GLU A 32 8.98 -8.55 4.14
N GLU A 33 8.77 -9.62 4.91
CA GLU A 33 8.88 -10.99 4.38
C GLU A 33 7.93 -11.20 3.20
N ARG A 34 6.70 -10.74 3.32
CA ARG A 34 5.71 -10.91 2.27
C ARG A 34 5.98 -10.02 1.07
N LEU A 35 6.44 -8.80 1.30
CA LEU A 35 6.87 -7.92 0.22
C LEU A 35 8.03 -8.54 -0.57
N THR A 36 9.00 -9.13 0.14
CA THR A 36 10.16 -9.76 -0.49
C THR A 36 9.78 -11.01 -1.27
N ALA A 37 8.92 -11.85 -0.71
CA ALA A 37 8.54 -13.14 -1.31
C ALA A 37 7.50 -13.00 -2.42
N SER A 38 6.69 -11.94 -2.42
CA SER A 38 5.64 -11.76 -3.39
C SER A 38 6.21 -11.37 -4.75
N ARG A 39 5.49 -11.76 -5.82
CA ARG A 39 5.80 -11.36 -7.20
C ARG A 39 4.70 -10.48 -7.76
N ASN A 40 3.49 -10.62 -7.23
CA ASN A 40 2.32 -9.86 -7.65
C ASN A 40 1.93 -8.89 -6.54
N TYR A 41 1.72 -7.65 -6.94
CA TYR A 41 1.33 -6.57 -6.04
C TYR A 41 0.15 -5.83 -6.62
N TRP A 42 -0.71 -5.33 -5.78
CA TRP A 42 -1.81 -4.48 -6.21
C TRP A 42 -1.42 -3.03 -6.02
N VAL A 43 -1.38 -2.28 -7.12
CA VAL A 43 -1.13 -0.84 -7.08
C VAL A 43 -2.45 -0.11 -7.14
N SER A 44 -2.74 0.65 -6.10
CA SER A 44 -3.92 1.48 -6.02
C SER A 44 -3.55 2.93 -6.27
N SER A 45 -4.27 3.59 -7.14
CA SER A 45 -4.06 4.99 -7.50
C SER A 45 -5.40 5.69 -7.65
N LEU A 46 -5.39 6.99 -7.89
CA LEU A 46 -6.61 7.78 -7.99
C LEU A 46 -6.83 8.26 -9.41
N TRP A 47 -8.04 8.05 -9.94
CA TRP A 47 -8.51 8.72 -11.12
C TRP A 47 -8.54 10.24 -10.87
N PRO A 48 -8.54 11.07 -11.93
CA PRO A 48 -8.64 12.53 -11.75
C PRO A 48 -9.87 12.97 -10.94
N ASP A 49 -10.95 12.20 -10.97
CA ASP A 49 -12.17 12.50 -10.21
C ASP A 49 -12.16 11.94 -8.78
N GLY A 50 -11.04 11.36 -8.36
CA GLY A 50 -10.88 10.85 -6.99
C GLY A 50 -11.30 9.40 -6.80
N ARG A 51 -11.82 8.71 -7.82
CA ARG A 51 -12.17 7.29 -7.70
C ARG A 51 -10.90 6.45 -7.58
N PRO A 52 -10.91 5.41 -6.73
CA PRO A 52 -9.76 4.50 -6.67
C PRO A 52 -9.69 3.60 -7.91
N HIS A 53 -8.47 3.29 -8.30
CA HIS A 53 -8.16 2.35 -9.37
C HIS A 53 -7.13 1.38 -8.85
N SER A 54 -7.36 0.09 -8.99
CA SER A 54 -6.45 -0.93 -8.47
C SER A 54 -6.18 -1.99 -9.52
N MET A 55 -4.90 -2.26 -9.75
CA MET A 55 -4.46 -3.24 -10.74
C MET A 55 -3.26 -4.02 -10.21
N PRO A 56 -3.16 -5.32 -10.55
CA PRO A 56 -1.98 -6.09 -10.18
C PRO A 56 -0.79 -5.72 -11.07
N VAL A 57 0.39 -5.76 -10.48
CA VAL A 57 1.65 -5.58 -11.21
C VAL A 57 2.66 -6.62 -10.73
N TRP A 58 3.61 -6.96 -11.59
CA TRP A 58 4.80 -7.68 -11.17
C TRP A 58 5.81 -6.66 -10.65
N GLY A 59 6.42 -6.95 -9.52
CA GLY A 59 7.31 -6.01 -8.91
C GLY A 59 8.41 -6.65 -8.09
N VAL A 60 9.31 -5.80 -7.63
CA VAL A 60 10.44 -6.20 -6.78
C VAL A 60 10.52 -5.24 -5.60
N TRP A 61 10.56 -5.82 -4.40
CA TRP A 61 10.82 -5.07 -3.18
C TRP A 61 12.31 -5.09 -2.88
N ASP A 62 12.94 -3.92 -2.75
CA ASP A 62 14.38 -3.80 -2.52
C ASP A 62 14.74 -3.50 -1.06
N GLY A 63 13.78 -3.53 -0.16
CA GLY A 63 13.95 -3.18 1.25
C GLY A 63 13.53 -1.74 1.57
N GLN A 64 13.37 -0.89 0.59
CA GLN A 64 12.97 0.50 0.77
C GLN A 64 11.80 0.90 -0.12
N ALA A 65 11.74 0.35 -1.31
CA ALA A 65 10.73 0.73 -2.29
C ALA A 65 10.29 -0.48 -3.11
N LEU A 66 9.07 -0.40 -3.59
CA LEU A 66 8.56 -1.35 -4.56
C LEU A 66 8.79 -0.81 -5.96
N TRP A 67 9.49 -1.58 -6.77
CA TRP A 67 9.77 -1.24 -8.16
C TRP A 67 8.91 -2.08 -9.07
N PHE A 68 8.24 -1.43 -10.02
CA PHE A 68 7.50 -2.13 -11.07
C PHE A 68 7.60 -1.36 -12.37
N SER A 69 7.40 -2.05 -13.49
CA SER A 69 7.33 -1.39 -14.79
C SER A 69 5.91 -1.52 -15.34
N SER A 70 5.50 -0.52 -16.10
CA SER A 70 4.18 -0.47 -16.71
C SER A 70 4.22 0.43 -17.94
N GLY A 71 3.30 0.21 -18.87
CA GLY A 71 3.18 1.08 -20.04
C GLY A 71 2.87 2.52 -19.65
N ARG A 72 3.50 3.48 -20.32
CA ARG A 72 3.31 4.92 -20.04
C ARG A 72 1.86 5.36 -20.17
N ARG A 73 1.08 4.68 -21.00
CA ARG A 73 -0.31 5.02 -21.27
C ARG A 73 -1.30 4.27 -20.38
N SER A 74 -0.79 3.41 -19.48
CA SER A 74 -1.68 2.69 -18.57
C SER A 74 -2.36 3.68 -17.61
N ARG A 75 -3.55 3.32 -17.15
CA ARG A 75 -4.30 4.17 -16.24
C ARG A 75 -3.53 4.43 -14.94
N LYS A 76 -2.89 3.41 -14.37
CA LYS A 76 -2.15 3.57 -13.13
C LYS A 76 -0.98 4.55 -13.26
N VAL A 77 -0.25 4.51 -14.37
CA VAL A 77 0.87 5.44 -14.60
C VAL A 77 0.35 6.85 -14.80
N ARG A 78 -0.72 7.02 -15.58
CA ARG A 78 -1.33 8.33 -15.78
C ARG A 78 -1.90 8.90 -14.49
N ASN A 79 -2.51 8.07 -13.67
CA ASN A 79 -3.03 8.48 -12.37
C ASN A 79 -1.89 8.94 -11.44
N LEU A 80 -0.80 8.18 -11.35
CA LEU A 80 0.34 8.51 -10.49
C LEU A 80 1.08 9.76 -10.96
N ALA A 81 1.14 9.99 -12.27
CA ALA A 81 1.75 11.21 -12.82
C ALA A 81 0.99 12.46 -12.43
N GLY A 82 -0.34 12.39 -12.39
CA GLY A 82 -1.19 13.51 -12.00
C GLY A 82 -1.38 13.64 -10.50
N ASP A 83 -1.43 12.53 -9.78
CA ASP A 83 -1.63 12.50 -8.32
C ASP A 83 -0.87 11.30 -7.74
N PRO A 84 0.29 11.53 -7.12
CA PRO A 84 1.11 10.43 -6.60
C PRO A 84 0.56 9.79 -5.33
N ARG A 85 -0.54 10.29 -4.78
CA ARG A 85 -1.14 9.71 -3.57
C ARG A 85 -1.75 8.35 -3.87
N CYS A 86 -1.61 7.44 -2.90
CA CYS A 86 -2.35 6.19 -2.93
C CYS A 86 -3.66 6.34 -2.17
N PRO A 87 -4.75 5.66 -2.59
CA PRO A 87 -6.01 5.71 -1.87
C PRO A 87 -5.84 5.25 -0.43
N ARG A 88 -6.47 5.95 0.50
CA ARG A 88 -6.60 5.50 1.89
C ARG A 88 -7.85 4.65 2.01
N ARG A 89 -7.74 3.63 2.83
CA ARG A 89 -8.87 2.77 3.15
C ARG A 89 -9.66 3.27 4.31
#